data_754b44edf4cb266478213564ef120b39
#
_entry.id   754b44edf4cb266478213564ef120b39
#
_cell.length_a   1.000
_cell.length_b   1.000
_cell.length_c   1.000
_cell.angle_alpha   90.00
_cell.angle_beta   90.00
_cell.angle_gamma   90.00
#
_symmetry.space_group_name_H-M   'P 1'
#
loop_
_entity.id
_entity.type
_entity.pdbx_description
1 polymer ?
#
loop_
_entity_poly.entity_id
_entity_poly.type
_entity_poly.pdbx_seq_one_letter_code
_entity_poly.pdbx_strand_id
1 'polypeptide(L)'
;MVATILSPCYAQASEYSDYVKHSEATFVENGKKYKVEEDLISRGDKIKTTSNFFTDEGVLIETQITTVDRSVGIVYFENRNSDQELINSESYRFDQILELTESDEETHDVFVTYSNDRGKFLRHEEYTINLTGKKLTALVVGSILAGVFAIAPEVGISIGGKFVAAVTSAGLLGAGSIMPWNVRASVDVYSSPYRTGKHYTRFYGDFYTTDGEYITSLHWSKRGYH
;
A
#
# COMPACT_ATOMS: atom_id res chain seq x y z
N MET A 1 -2.99 -7.88 33.97
CA MET A 1 -2.48 -7.74 32.59
C MET A 1 -3.68 -7.30 31.75
N VAL A 2 -3.79 -5.99 31.46
CA VAL A 2 -4.91 -5.40 30.71
C VAL A 2 -4.40 -5.23 29.29
N ALA A 3 -4.87 -6.08 28.37
CA ALA A 3 -4.62 -5.92 26.96
C ALA A 3 -5.38 -4.67 26.49
N THR A 4 -4.68 -3.59 26.30
CA THR A 4 -5.22 -2.42 25.62
C THR A 4 -5.31 -2.75 24.13
N ILE A 5 -6.49 -3.17 23.69
CA ILE A 5 -6.80 -3.25 22.27
C ILE A 5 -6.76 -1.82 21.75
N LEU A 6 -5.65 -1.43 21.14
CA LEU A 6 -5.58 -0.21 20.34
C LEU A 6 -6.52 -0.39 19.16
N SER A 7 -7.77 0.10 19.32
CA SER A 7 -8.65 0.32 18.18
C SER A 7 -7.88 1.15 17.17
N PRO A 8 -7.81 0.76 15.88
CA PRO A 8 -7.22 1.59 14.85
C PRO A 8 -7.91 2.95 14.93
N CYS A 9 -7.13 3.99 15.22
CA CYS A 9 -7.62 5.35 15.29
C CYS A 9 -8.05 5.72 13.86
N TYR A 10 -9.32 5.51 13.55
CA TYR A 10 -9.90 5.98 12.29
C TYR A 10 -9.74 7.50 12.29
N ALA A 11 -8.75 7.96 11.53
CA ALA A 11 -8.51 9.38 11.37
C ALA A 11 -9.76 10.00 10.78
N GLN A 12 -10.28 11.03 11.47
CA GLN A 12 -11.30 11.92 10.92
C GLN A 12 -10.90 12.30 9.49
N ALA A 13 -11.90 12.28 8.60
CA ALA A 13 -11.79 12.61 7.20
C ALA A 13 -10.88 13.82 6.99
N SER A 14 -9.63 13.57 6.60
CA SER A 14 -8.82 14.60 5.98
C SER A 14 -9.51 14.86 4.64
N GLU A 15 -9.59 16.13 4.23
CA GLU A 15 -10.06 16.54 2.91
C GLU A 15 -9.21 15.83 1.84
N TYR A 16 -9.56 14.58 1.53
CA TYR A 16 -8.99 13.89 0.39
C TYR A 16 -9.64 14.52 -0.83
N SER A 17 -8.88 15.33 -1.55
CA SER A 17 -9.29 15.82 -2.85
C SER A 17 -9.61 14.63 -3.75
N ASP A 18 -10.65 14.73 -4.56
CA ASP A 18 -10.92 13.77 -5.62
C ASP A 18 -9.67 13.62 -6.49
N TYR A 19 -9.24 12.38 -6.67
CA TYR A 19 -8.04 12.08 -7.46
C TYR A 19 -8.36 11.00 -8.50
N VAL A 20 -7.93 11.25 -9.73
CA VAL A 20 -8.09 10.32 -10.85
C VAL A 20 -6.73 10.09 -11.49
N LYS A 21 -6.40 8.84 -11.76
CA LYS A 21 -5.17 8.46 -12.44
C LYS A 21 -5.46 7.36 -13.45
N HIS A 22 -4.98 7.54 -14.67
CA HIS A 22 -4.91 6.51 -15.69
C HIS A 22 -3.47 6.03 -15.84
N SER A 23 -3.26 4.74 -16.10
CA SER A 23 -1.96 4.11 -16.33
C SER A 23 -2.08 2.98 -17.33
N GLU A 24 -1.05 2.83 -18.15
CA GLU A 24 -0.89 1.68 -19.05
C GLU A 24 0.48 1.04 -18.80
N ALA A 25 0.53 -0.28 -18.82
CA ALA A 25 1.76 -1.04 -18.73
C ALA A 25 1.72 -2.27 -19.64
N THR A 26 2.88 -2.79 -19.95
CA THR A 26 3.01 -4.08 -20.65
C THR A 26 3.90 -5.00 -19.83
N PHE A 27 3.60 -6.28 -19.86
CA PHE A 27 4.39 -7.31 -19.20
C PHE A 27 4.50 -8.56 -20.06
N VAL A 28 5.47 -9.41 -19.74
CA VAL A 28 5.66 -10.69 -20.40
C VAL A 28 5.51 -11.80 -19.38
N GLU A 29 4.61 -12.72 -19.61
CA GLU A 29 4.39 -13.91 -18.78
C GLU A 29 4.40 -15.16 -19.65
N ASN A 30 5.22 -16.15 -19.30
CA ASN A 30 5.38 -17.39 -20.08
C ASN A 30 5.68 -17.16 -21.57
N GLY A 31 6.46 -16.12 -21.89
CA GLY A 31 6.82 -15.73 -23.24
C GLY A 31 5.71 -15.04 -24.05
N LYS A 32 4.55 -14.81 -23.47
CA LYS A 32 3.46 -14.04 -24.07
C LYS A 32 3.46 -12.62 -23.54
N LYS A 33 3.19 -11.66 -24.41
CA LYS A 33 3.07 -10.27 -24.06
C LYS A 33 1.62 -9.94 -23.73
N TYR A 34 1.44 -9.13 -22.71
CA TYR A 34 0.14 -8.65 -22.23
C TYR A 34 0.18 -7.14 -22.02
N LYS A 35 -0.97 -6.50 -22.16
CA LYS A 35 -1.19 -5.10 -21.83
C LYS A 35 -2.12 -5.02 -20.62
N VAL A 36 -1.87 -4.08 -19.71
CA VAL A 36 -2.81 -3.69 -18.66
C VAL A 36 -3.15 -2.21 -18.81
N GLU A 37 -4.43 -1.89 -18.75
CA GLU A 37 -4.96 -0.54 -18.67
C GLU A 37 -5.65 -0.36 -17.33
N GLU A 38 -5.31 0.71 -16.62
CA GLU A 38 -5.77 0.91 -15.26
C GLU A 38 -6.36 2.30 -15.06
N ASP A 39 -7.47 2.34 -14.37
CA ASP A 39 -8.09 3.56 -13.89
C ASP A 39 -8.21 3.53 -12.37
N LEU A 40 -7.69 4.55 -11.73
CA LEU A 40 -7.87 4.78 -10.29
C LEU A 40 -8.73 6.01 -10.08
N ILE A 41 -9.74 5.87 -9.24
CA ILE A 41 -10.62 6.95 -8.80
C ILE A 41 -10.65 6.93 -7.26
N SER A 42 -10.21 8.04 -6.66
CA SER A 42 -10.35 8.27 -5.21
C SER A 42 -11.41 9.33 -4.97
N ARG A 43 -12.39 9.03 -4.13
CA ARG A 43 -13.43 9.96 -3.70
C ARG A 43 -13.74 9.75 -2.23
N GLY A 44 -13.49 10.78 -1.42
CA GLY A 44 -13.64 10.69 0.02
C GLY A 44 -12.82 9.52 0.60
N ASP A 45 -13.49 8.62 1.32
CA ASP A 45 -12.83 7.47 1.96
C ASP A 45 -12.64 6.25 1.05
N LYS A 46 -13.03 6.33 -0.22
CA LYS A 46 -12.93 5.20 -1.15
C LYS A 46 -11.92 5.44 -2.25
N ILE A 47 -11.07 4.44 -2.47
CA ILE A 47 -10.16 4.38 -3.61
C ILE A 47 -10.54 3.15 -4.42
N LYS A 48 -10.91 3.34 -5.69
CA LYS A 48 -11.23 2.26 -6.60
C LYS A 48 -10.21 2.22 -7.73
N THR A 49 -9.59 1.05 -7.91
CA THR A 49 -8.72 0.77 -9.05
C THR A 49 -9.38 -0.28 -9.92
N THR A 50 -9.49 -0.02 -11.22
CA THR A 50 -9.96 -0.98 -12.22
C THR A 50 -8.80 -1.28 -13.14
N SER A 51 -8.37 -2.54 -13.21
CA SER A 51 -7.26 -3.03 -14.04
C SER A 51 -7.81 -3.99 -15.08
N ASN A 52 -7.74 -3.62 -16.35
CA ASN A 52 -8.14 -4.42 -17.50
C ASN A 52 -6.91 -5.07 -18.12
N PHE A 53 -6.90 -6.39 -18.22
CA PHE A 53 -5.81 -7.17 -18.78
C PHE A 53 -6.16 -7.65 -20.18
N PHE A 54 -5.28 -7.38 -21.15
CA PHE A 54 -5.48 -7.69 -22.56
C PHE A 54 -4.36 -8.58 -23.09
N THR A 55 -4.67 -9.39 -24.11
CA THR A 55 -3.63 -10.03 -24.94
C THR A 55 -2.87 -8.98 -25.75
N ASP A 56 -1.77 -9.38 -26.40
CA ASP A 56 -1.02 -8.51 -27.32
C ASP A 56 -1.87 -8.07 -28.53
N GLU A 57 -2.87 -8.89 -28.91
CA GLU A 57 -3.84 -8.58 -29.96
C GLU A 57 -4.97 -7.63 -29.50
N GLY A 58 -4.96 -7.21 -28.25
CA GLY A 58 -5.96 -6.28 -27.68
C GLY A 58 -7.27 -6.94 -27.25
N VAL A 59 -7.30 -8.27 -27.08
CA VAL A 59 -8.47 -8.98 -26.58
C VAL A 59 -8.48 -8.90 -25.05
N LEU A 60 -9.59 -8.43 -24.46
CA LEU A 60 -9.78 -8.40 -23.02
C LEU A 60 -9.82 -9.84 -22.48
N ILE A 61 -9.01 -10.12 -21.47
CA ILE A 61 -8.92 -11.42 -20.80
C ILE A 61 -9.69 -11.38 -19.48
N GLU A 62 -9.43 -10.35 -18.69
CA GLU A 62 -9.90 -10.24 -17.31
C GLU A 62 -9.92 -8.80 -16.87
N THR A 63 -10.84 -8.47 -15.97
CA THR A 63 -10.87 -7.21 -15.24
C THR A 63 -10.73 -7.48 -13.74
N GLN A 64 -9.76 -6.88 -13.09
CA GLN A 64 -9.65 -6.86 -11.63
C GLN A 64 -10.08 -5.49 -11.11
N ILE A 65 -11.01 -5.49 -10.16
CA ILE A 65 -11.46 -4.29 -9.46
C ILE A 65 -11.01 -4.39 -8.01
N THR A 66 -10.23 -3.41 -7.58
CA THR A 66 -9.78 -3.28 -6.19
C THR A 66 -10.43 -2.04 -5.59
N THR A 67 -11.20 -2.20 -4.51
CA THR A 67 -11.83 -1.10 -3.79
C THR A 67 -11.31 -1.06 -2.36
N VAL A 68 -10.66 0.02 -2.00
CA VAL A 68 -10.19 0.29 -0.63
C VAL A 68 -11.18 1.23 0.02
N ASP A 69 -11.85 0.78 1.06
CA ASP A 69 -12.78 1.57 1.86
C ASP A 69 -12.14 1.89 3.22
N ARG A 70 -11.67 3.13 3.35
CA ARG A 70 -10.98 3.62 4.55
C ARG A 70 -11.93 3.81 5.74
N SER A 71 -13.21 4.06 5.47
CA SER A 71 -14.18 4.32 6.53
C SER A 71 -14.47 3.08 7.37
N VAL A 72 -14.36 1.89 6.76
CA VAL A 72 -14.56 0.59 7.41
C VAL A 72 -13.29 -0.25 7.51
N GLY A 73 -12.17 0.20 6.92
CA GLY A 73 -10.90 -0.49 6.97
C GLY A 73 -10.88 -1.81 6.19
N ILE A 74 -11.49 -1.84 5.02
CA ILE A 74 -11.63 -3.05 4.20
C ILE A 74 -11.12 -2.80 2.77
N VAL A 75 -10.45 -3.81 2.21
CA VAL A 75 -10.13 -3.90 0.79
C VAL A 75 -10.98 -4.99 0.16
N TYR A 76 -11.68 -4.65 -0.91
CA TYR A 76 -12.47 -5.57 -1.73
C TYR A 76 -11.73 -5.83 -3.04
N PHE A 77 -11.74 -7.08 -3.48
CA PHE A 77 -11.24 -7.51 -4.78
C PHE A 77 -12.37 -8.23 -5.53
N GLU A 78 -12.58 -7.84 -6.76
CA GLU A 78 -13.48 -8.53 -7.69
C GLU A 78 -12.69 -8.84 -8.96
N ASN A 79 -12.78 -10.09 -9.43
CA ASN A 79 -12.27 -10.52 -10.72
C ASN A 79 -13.43 -10.86 -11.64
N ARG A 80 -13.38 -10.37 -12.87
CA ARG A 80 -14.39 -10.57 -13.90
C ARG A 80 -13.75 -11.13 -15.16
N ASN A 81 -14.47 -12.00 -15.88
CA ASN A 81 -14.01 -12.52 -17.17
C ASN A 81 -14.13 -11.47 -18.29
N SER A 82 -13.78 -11.85 -19.52
CA SER A 82 -13.93 -11.01 -20.72
C SER A 82 -15.35 -10.49 -20.94
N ASP A 83 -16.35 -11.25 -20.53
CA ASP A 83 -17.78 -10.90 -20.67
C ASP A 83 -18.30 -10.08 -19.48
N GLN A 84 -17.40 -9.63 -18.61
CA GLN A 84 -17.69 -8.87 -17.39
C GLN A 84 -18.51 -9.63 -16.33
N GLU A 85 -18.59 -10.95 -16.44
CA GLU A 85 -19.20 -11.79 -15.41
C GLU A 85 -18.26 -11.96 -14.23
N LEU A 86 -18.81 -11.93 -13.03
CA LEU A 86 -18.03 -12.10 -11.79
C LEU A 86 -17.50 -13.52 -11.68
N ILE A 87 -16.17 -13.69 -11.66
CA ILE A 87 -15.49 -14.96 -11.43
C ILE A 87 -15.30 -15.20 -9.94
N ASN A 88 -14.80 -14.16 -9.23
CA ASN A 88 -14.41 -14.23 -7.84
C ASN A 88 -14.59 -12.87 -7.15
N SER A 89 -14.95 -12.90 -5.86
CA SER A 89 -15.01 -11.72 -5.01
C SER A 89 -14.49 -12.09 -3.62
N GLU A 90 -13.57 -11.27 -3.12
CA GLU A 90 -12.95 -11.45 -1.81
C GLU A 90 -12.85 -10.11 -1.09
N SER A 91 -12.82 -10.15 0.24
CA SER A 91 -12.61 -8.95 1.04
C SER A 91 -11.66 -9.24 2.19
N TYR A 92 -10.82 -8.26 2.52
CA TYR A 92 -9.84 -8.33 3.59
C TYR A 92 -9.88 -7.07 4.43
N ARG A 93 -9.86 -7.23 5.73
CA ARG A 93 -9.67 -6.10 6.64
C ARG A 93 -8.22 -5.62 6.55
N PHE A 94 -7.98 -4.35 6.90
CA PHE A 94 -6.62 -3.80 6.89
C PHE A 94 -5.66 -4.58 7.79
N ASP A 95 -6.14 -5.07 8.94
CA ASP A 95 -5.35 -5.89 9.86
C ASP A 95 -5.00 -7.29 9.33
N GLN A 96 -5.73 -7.79 8.33
CA GLN A 96 -5.41 -9.04 7.62
C GLN A 96 -4.41 -8.82 6.48
N ILE A 97 -4.35 -7.60 5.94
CA ILE A 97 -3.39 -7.24 4.90
C ILE A 97 -2.08 -6.77 5.54
N LEU A 98 -2.18 -5.98 6.61
CA LEU A 98 -1.05 -5.44 7.36
C LEU A 98 -1.08 -6.01 8.78
N GLU A 99 -0.35 -7.08 8.97
CA GLU A 99 -0.18 -7.70 10.29
C GLU A 99 1.02 -7.07 11.00
N LEU A 100 0.76 -6.45 12.17
CA LEU A 100 1.81 -5.95 13.05
C LEU A 100 2.43 -7.16 13.76
N THR A 101 3.68 -7.49 13.45
CA THR A 101 4.38 -8.65 14.00
C THR A 101 5.15 -8.32 15.27
N GLU A 102 5.73 -7.11 15.34
CA GLU A 102 6.45 -6.62 16.51
C GLU A 102 6.29 -5.10 16.62
N SER A 103 6.18 -4.60 17.84
CA SER A 103 6.32 -3.18 18.16
C SER A 103 7.14 -3.06 19.42
N ASP A 104 8.34 -2.53 19.29
CA ASP A 104 9.15 -2.15 20.46
C ASP A 104 8.76 -0.72 20.86
N GLU A 105 7.92 -0.61 21.87
CA GLU A 105 7.85 0.61 22.67
C GLU A 105 9.11 0.66 23.54
N GLU A 106 10.24 0.99 22.94
CA GLU A 106 11.41 1.32 23.73
C GLU A 106 11.15 2.63 24.45
N THR A 107 10.74 2.52 25.72
CA THR A 107 10.93 3.57 26.72
C THR A 107 12.42 3.67 27.06
N HIS A 108 13.25 3.90 26.05
CA HIS A 108 14.60 4.33 26.31
C HIS A 108 14.56 5.85 26.50
N ASP A 109 14.92 6.28 27.71
CA ASP A 109 15.52 7.59 27.98
C ASP A 109 16.84 7.70 27.19
N VAL A 110 16.74 7.53 25.88
CA VAL A 110 17.85 7.80 24.96
C VAL A 110 17.94 9.30 24.87
N PHE A 111 19.04 9.84 25.31
CA PHE A 111 19.50 11.16 24.91
C PHE A 111 19.23 11.34 23.41
N VAL A 112 18.13 12.03 23.11
CA VAL A 112 17.72 12.29 21.74
C VAL A 112 18.74 13.26 21.17
N THR A 113 19.78 12.71 20.56
CA THR A 113 20.57 13.47 19.61
C THR A 113 19.59 13.84 18.51
N TYR A 114 19.22 15.12 18.47
CA TYR A 114 18.51 15.72 17.36
C TYR A 114 19.38 15.56 16.10
N SER A 115 19.35 14.38 15.49
CA SER A 115 19.98 14.17 14.21
C SER A 115 19.02 14.66 13.15
N ASN A 116 19.36 15.85 12.65
CA ASN A 116 18.99 16.38 11.35
C ASN A 116 17.65 15.89 10.75
N ASP A 117 16.63 16.75 10.82
CA ASP A 117 15.42 16.78 10.00
C ASP A 117 14.34 15.68 10.17
N ARG A 118 14.58 14.55 10.81
CA ARG A 118 13.55 13.50 10.95
C ARG A 118 12.49 13.82 12.01
N GLY A 119 12.82 14.54 13.06
CA GLY A 119 11.96 14.79 14.22
C GLY A 119 12.30 13.87 15.39
N LYS A 120 11.39 13.77 16.40
CA LYS A 120 11.57 12.89 17.55
C LYS A 120 11.16 11.47 17.17
N PHE A 121 12.03 10.48 17.38
CA PHE A 121 11.68 9.07 17.27
C PHE A 121 10.55 8.72 18.25
N LEU A 122 9.55 7.99 17.81
CA LEU A 122 8.41 7.58 18.62
C LEU A 122 8.47 6.08 18.90
N ARG A 123 8.62 5.26 17.85
CA ARG A 123 8.62 3.81 17.95
C ARG A 123 9.11 3.15 16.66
N HIS A 124 9.44 1.90 16.76
CA HIS A 124 9.71 0.99 15.65
C HIS A 124 8.55 0.00 15.50
N GLU A 125 8.16 -0.32 14.28
CA GLU A 125 7.07 -1.23 13.96
C GLU A 125 7.50 -2.20 12.86
N GLU A 126 7.33 -3.51 13.10
CA GLU A 126 7.53 -4.54 12.10
C GLU A 126 6.18 -5.04 11.59
N TYR A 127 6.02 -5.08 10.27
CA TYR A 127 4.79 -5.53 9.63
C TYR A 127 5.04 -6.65 8.65
N THR A 128 4.06 -7.55 8.54
CA THR A 128 3.90 -8.43 7.39
C THR A 128 2.74 -7.93 6.53
N ILE A 129 3.01 -7.66 5.25
CA ILE A 129 2.01 -7.23 4.27
C ILE A 129 1.65 -8.44 3.41
N ASN A 130 0.43 -8.92 3.55
CA ASN A 130 -0.06 -10.08 2.78
C ASN A 130 -0.79 -9.61 1.52
N LEU A 131 -0.18 -9.87 0.36
CA LEU A 131 -0.72 -9.55 -0.96
C LEU A 131 -0.96 -10.81 -1.81
N THR A 132 -0.98 -11.99 -1.18
CA THR A 132 -1.07 -13.29 -1.86
C THR A 132 -2.32 -13.41 -2.73
N GLY A 133 -2.14 -13.97 -3.91
CA GLY A 133 -3.23 -14.32 -4.85
C GLY A 133 -3.80 -13.15 -5.64
N LYS A 134 -3.17 -11.97 -5.61
CA LYS A 134 -3.63 -10.78 -6.33
C LYS A 134 -2.72 -10.44 -7.51
N LYS A 135 -3.28 -9.92 -8.59
CA LYS A 135 -2.49 -9.29 -9.65
C LYS A 135 -2.08 -7.91 -9.18
N LEU A 136 -0.78 -7.73 -8.95
CA LEU A 136 -0.24 -6.52 -8.38
C LEU A 136 0.30 -5.60 -9.46
N THR A 137 -0.35 -4.49 -9.62
CA THR A 137 0.11 -3.37 -10.43
C THR A 137 0.49 -2.21 -9.52
N ALA A 138 1.14 -1.19 -10.08
CA ALA A 138 1.51 0.00 -9.32
C ALA A 138 0.30 0.72 -8.71
N LEU A 139 -0.84 0.77 -9.42
CA LEU A 139 -2.05 1.41 -8.92
C LEU A 139 -2.74 0.56 -7.85
N VAL A 140 -2.81 -0.76 -8.02
CA VAL A 140 -3.39 -1.67 -7.01
C VAL A 140 -2.59 -1.61 -5.72
N VAL A 141 -1.27 -1.80 -5.78
CA VAL A 141 -0.39 -1.71 -4.60
C VAL A 141 -0.50 -0.33 -3.96
N GLY A 142 -0.43 0.72 -4.77
CA GLY A 142 -0.55 2.10 -4.30
C GLY A 142 -1.86 2.39 -3.59
N SER A 143 -2.98 1.87 -4.10
CA SER A 143 -4.30 2.01 -3.48
C SER A 143 -4.37 1.33 -2.12
N ILE A 144 -3.85 0.10 -2.03
CA ILE A 144 -3.81 -0.67 -0.78
C ILE A 144 -2.96 0.06 0.26
N LEU A 145 -1.73 0.48 -0.11
CA LEU A 145 -0.84 1.21 0.80
C LEU A 145 -1.45 2.55 1.22
N ALA A 146 -2.12 3.27 0.29
CA ALA A 146 -2.81 4.51 0.61
C ALA A 146 -3.93 4.29 1.65
N GLY A 147 -4.63 3.17 1.57
CA GLY A 147 -5.67 2.81 2.53
C GLY A 147 -5.09 2.42 3.88
N VAL A 148 -4.23 1.41 3.88
CA VAL A 148 -3.69 0.79 5.10
C VAL A 148 -2.89 1.79 5.94
N PHE A 149 -2.02 2.60 5.31
CA PHE A 149 -1.24 3.64 6.00
C PHE A 149 -1.96 4.98 6.11
N ALA A 150 -3.20 5.09 5.63
CA ALA A 150 -4.00 6.32 5.64
C ALA A 150 -3.25 7.53 5.06
N ILE A 151 -2.59 7.36 3.92
CA ILE A 151 -1.84 8.38 3.18
C ILE A 151 -2.62 8.84 1.95
N ALA A 152 -2.19 9.95 1.35
CA ALA A 152 -2.81 10.45 0.13
C ALA A 152 -2.63 9.46 -1.04
N PRO A 153 -3.62 9.28 -1.92
CA PRO A 153 -3.56 8.32 -3.03
C PRO A 153 -2.34 8.52 -3.93
N GLU A 154 -1.96 9.76 -4.21
CA GLU A 154 -0.81 10.12 -5.04
C GLU A 154 0.50 9.60 -4.42
N VAL A 155 0.62 9.70 -3.09
CA VAL A 155 1.77 9.20 -2.35
C VAL A 155 1.78 7.68 -2.39
N GLY A 156 0.63 7.04 -2.11
CA GLY A 156 0.48 5.59 -2.20
C GLY A 156 0.88 5.05 -3.57
N ILE A 157 0.43 5.70 -4.66
CA ILE A 157 0.77 5.31 -6.04
C ILE A 157 2.26 5.46 -6.33
N SER A 158 2.87 6.57 -5.88
CA SER A 158 4.32 6.77 -6.05
C SER A 158 5.11 5.65 -5.35
N ILE A 159 4.67 5.25 -4.16
CA ILE A 159 5.23 4.14 -3.39
C ILE A 159 4.99 2.81 -4.12
N GLY A 160 3.75 2.54 -4.53
CA GLY A 160 3.39 1.32 -5.26
C GLY A 160 4.19 1.16 -6.54
N GLY A 161 4.41 2.25 -7.29
CA GLY A 161 5.24 2.26 -8.49
C GLY A 161 6.70 1.88 -8.21
N LYS A 162 7.32 2.45 -7.18
CA LYS A 162 8.68 2.12 -6.77
C LYS A 162 8.78 0.67 -6.30
N PHE A 163 7.80 0.22 -5.53
CA PHE A 163 7.71 -1.15 -5.04
C PHE A 163 7.65 -2.14 -6.20
N VAL A 164 6.68 -1.99 -7.12
CA VAL A 164 6.51 -2.88 -8.27
C VAL A 164 7.76 -2.85 -9.16
N ALA A 165 8.37 -1.68 -9.37
CA ALA A 165 9.61 -1.56 -10.14
C ALA A 165 10.79 -2.30 -9.48
N ALA A 166 10.95 -2.17 -8.16
CA ALA A 166 12.00 -2.85 -7.41
C ALA A 166 11.85 -4.37 -7.52
N VAL A 167 10.64 -4.86 -7.32
CA VAL A 167 10.30 -6.27 -7.41
C VAL A 167 10.51 -6.84 -8.80
N THR A 168 10.14 -6.09 -9.83
CA THR A 168 10.34 -6.49 -11.24
C THR A 168 11.82 -6.51 -11.60
N SER A 169 12.59 -5.52 -11.14
CA SER A 169 14.03 -5.44 -11.41
C SER A 169 14.83 -6.53 -10.70
N ALA A 170 14.36 -7.00 -9.55
CA ALA A 170 14.96 -8.14 -8.86
C ALA A 170 14.65 -9.49 -9.53
N GLY A 171 13.93 -9.50 -10.66
CA GLY A 171 13.56 -10.71 -11.39
C GLY A 171 12.51 -11.56 -10.70
N LEU A 172 11.94 -11.05 -9.60
CA LEU A 172 10.98 -11.78 -8.78
C LEU A 172 9.60 -11.84 -9.44
N LEU A 173 9.30 -10.93 -10.38
CA LEU A 173 8.01 -10.88 -11.10
C LEU A 173 8.05 -10.16 -12.44
N GLY A 174 7.17 -10.62 -13.34
CA GLY A 174 6.64 -9.78 -14.42
C GLY A 174 5.53 -8.85 -13.88
N ALA A 175 5.42 -7.61 -14.37
CA ALA A 175 4.32 -6.74 -14.02
C ALA A 175 2.99 -7.42 -14.38
N GLY A 176 2.04 -7.48 -13.43
CA GLY A 176 0.75 -8.15 -13.62
C GLY A 176 0.72 -9.64 -13.26
N SER A 177 1.83 -10.22 -12.81
CA SER A 177 1.84 -11.60 -12.34
C SER A 177 1.02 -11.79 -11.07
N ILE A 178 0.39 -12.95 -10.91
CA ILE A 178 -0.22 -13.36 -9.65
C ILE A 178 0.90 -13.65 -8.67
N MET A 179 0.88 -12.96 -7.53
CA MET A 179 1.91 -13.14 -6.52
C MET A 179 1.44 -13.90 -5.31
N PRO A 180 2.16 -14.94 -4.88
CA PRO A 180 2.17 -15.36 -3.49
C PRO A 180 3.17 -14.48 -2.73
N TRP A 181 2.75 -13.34 -2.16
CA TRP A 181 3.70 -12.47 -1.49
C TRP A 181 3.26 -12.06 -0.10
N ASN A 182 4.11 -12.41 0.82
CA ASN A 182 4.22 -11.70 2.07
C ASN A 182 5.47 -10.83 1.98
N VAL A 183 5.33 -9.55 2.27
CA VAL A 183 6.41 -8.58 2.32
C VAL A 183 6.59 -8.20 3.77
N ARG A 184 7.83 -8.20 4.25
CA ARG A 184 8.16 -7.64 5.57
C ARG A 184 8.43 -6.15 5.41
N ALA A 185 7.89 -5.34 6.31
CA ALA A 185 8.18 -3.92 6.40
C ALA A 185 8.64 -3.58 7.81
N SER A 186 9.83 -2.98 7.89
CA SER A 186 10.45 -2.46 9.11
C SER A 186 10.27 -0.94 9.08
N VAL A 187 9.49 -0.38 10.01
CA VAL A 187 9.03 1.00 9.92
C VAL A 187 9.38 1.80 11.17
N ASP A 188 10.23 2.82 11.00
CA ASP A 188 10.52 3.79 12.03
C ASP A 188 9.52 4.95 11.99
N VAL A 189 8.92 5.27 13.11
CA VAL A 189 7.91 6.32 13.26
C VAL A 189 8.48 7.50 14.03
N TYR A 190 8.36 8.69 13.45
CA TYR A 190 8.85 9.94 14.02
C TYR A 190 7.74 10.98 14.12
N SER A 191 7.76 11.79 15.21
CA SER A 191 6.97 13.02 15.25
C SER A 191 7.77 14.16 14.65
N SER A 192 7.14 14.99 13.84
CA SER A 192 7.74 16.25 13.38
C SER A 192 7.57 17.32 14.46
N PRO A 193 8.59 18.18 14.69
CA PRO A 193 8.43 19.32 15.58
C PRO A 193 7.38 20.29 15.04
N TYR A 194 6.64 20.90 15.96
CA TYR A 194 5.63 21.90 15.65
C TYR A 194 6.16 23.04 14.78
N ARG A 195 5.59 23.19 13.60
CA ARG A 195 5.52 24.48 12.94
C ARG A 195 4.06 24.75 12.63
N THR A 196 3.48 25.76 13.24
CA THR A 196 2.14 26.28 12.95
C THR A 196 0.93 25.37 13.30
N GLY A 197 0.89 24.71 14.48
CA GLY A 197 -0.30 24.00 14.97
C GLY A 197 -0.67 22.73 14.22
N LYS A 198 0.19 22.20 13.37
CA LYS A 198 -0.01 20.97 12.61
C LYS A 198 1.06 19.95 12.95
N HIS A 199 0.64 18.81 13.47
CA HIS A 199 1.54 17.68 13.68
C HIS A 199 1.64 16.84 12.42
N TYR A 200 2.85 16.41 12.12
CA TYR A 200 3.11 15.40 11.10
C TYR A 200 3.73 14.18 11.79
N THR A 201 3.19 13.02 11.51
CA THR A 201 3.89 11.77 11.79
C THR A 201 4.63 11.38 10.52
N ARG A 202 5.91 11.10 10.63
CA ARG A 202 6.77 10.66 9.52
C ARG A 202 7.09 9.20 9.71
N PHE A 203 7.04 8.46 8.63
CA PHE A 203 7.32 7.04 8.56
C PHE A 203 8.47 6.81 7.60
N TYR A 204 9.43 6.01 8.03
CA TYR A 204 10.56 5.55 7.23
C TYR A 204 10.52 4.03 7.26
N GLY A 205 10.15 3.42 6.14
CA GLY A 205 9.96 1.98 6.04
C GLY A 205 10.97 1.36 5.08
N ASP A 206 11.60 0.28 5.54
CA ASP A 206 12.41 -0.62 4.73
C ASP A 206 11.61 -1.88 4.44
N PHE A 207 11.54 -2.26 3.17
CA PHE A 207 10.73 -3.38 2.70
C PHE A 207 11.64 -4.52 2.25
N TYR A 208 11.28 -5.74 2.64
CA TYR A 208 12.05 -6.95 2.41
C TYR A 208 11.15 -8.08 1.90
N THR A 209 11.72 -9.02 1.15
CA THR A 209 11.06 -10.31 0.88
C THR A 209 10.94 -11.11 2.18
N THR A 210 10.15 -12.19 2.16
CA THR A 210 10.07 -13.12 3.30
C THR A 210 11.41 -13.77 3.65
N ASP A 211 12.29 -13.91 2.65
CA ASP A 211 13.64 -14.49 2.82
C ASP A 211 14.65 -13.45 3.31
N GLY A 212 14.21 -12.19 3.54
CA GLY A 212 15.03 -11.12 4.07
C GLY A 212 15.81 -10.33 3.02
N GLU A 213 15.58 -10.54 1.72
CA GLU A 213 16.18 -9.71 0.68
C GLU A 213 15.55 -8.32 0.66
N TYR A 214 16.39 -7.30 0.67
CA TYR A 214 15.97 -5.90 0.62
C TYR A 214 15.31 -5.57 -0.72
N ILE A 215 14.13 -4.93 -0.66
CA ILE A 215 13.38 -4.49 -1.84
C ILE A 215 13.58 -2.99 -2.07
N THR A 216 13.18 -2.17 -1.10
CA THR A 216 13.23 -0.70 -1.24
C THR A 216 13.00 -0.02 0.11
N SER A 217 13.50 1.23 0.23
CA SER A 217 13.17 2.13 1.33
C SER A 217 12.20 3.19 0.87
N LEU A 218 11.19 3.46 1.66
CA LEU A 218 10.17 4.44 1.38
C LEU A 218 9.97 5.35 2.60
N HIS A 219 9.62 6.59 2.34
CA HIS A 219 9.23 7.51 3.39
C HIS A 219 7.92 8.20 3.04
N TRP A 220 7.06 8.36 4.03
CA TRP A 220 5.79 9.07 3.88
C TRP A 220 5.47 9.85 5.15
N SER A 221 4.48 10.70 5.08
CA SER A 221 4.02 11.47 6.23
C SER A 221 2.51 11.50 6.29
N LYS A 222 1.99 11.45 7.51
CA LYS A 222 0.58 11.64 7.81
C LYS A 222 0.41 12.94 8.57
N ARG A 223 -0.56 13.76 8.18
CA ARG A 223 -0.90 14.99 8.87
C ARG A 223 -1.93 14.67 9.95
N GLY A 224 -1.65 15.06 11.19
CA GLY A 224 -2.59 15.04 12.31
C GLY A 224 -2.97 16.46 12.71
N TYR A 225 -4.22 16.63 13.17
CA TYR A 225 -4.65 17.81 13.89
C TYR A 225 -4.90 17.37 15.34
N HIS A 226 -4.48 18.15 16.30
CA HIS A 226 -4.87 18.06 17.69
C HIS A 226 -5.73 19.24 18.03
#